data_262bd49685b2f6348129a5340bd57179
#
_entry.id   262bd49685b2f6348129a5340bd57179
#
_cell.length_a   1.000
_cell.length_b   1.000
_cell.length_c   1.000
_cell.angle_alpha   90.00
_cell.angle_beta   90.00
_cell.angle_gamma   90.00
#
_symmetry.space_group_name_H-M   'P 1'
#
loop_
_entity.id
_entity.type
_entity.pdbx_description
1 polymer ?
#
loop_
_entity_poly.entity_id
_entity_poly.type
_entity_poly.pdbx_seq_one_letter_code
_entity_poly.pdbx_strand_id
1 'polypeptide(L)'
;MKKDKKQKTLQRIMEYMKPYRFLIFASLVLAVISVALTLYVPILTGQGVDCIISKGNVDFARLISIIKMIVICIALTAAAQWLMNHVNNQITYKIGKDLRIQAFEHLQKLPLSYVDAHSSGDLISRIVTDIDQFTDGLLLGFTQLFTGVITIIGTICFMLGICLLYTSPSPRDS
;
A
#
# COMPACT_ATOMS: atom_id res chain seq x y z
N MET A 1 -18.76 -22.40 15.33
CA MET A 1 -19.75 -21.44 14.79
C MET A 1 -19.19 -20.03 14.48
N LYS A 2 -18.16 -19.48 15.14
CA LYS A 2 -17.58 -18.16 14.78
C LYS A 2 -16.66 -18.16 13.55
N LYS A 3 -16.01 -19.30 13.23
CA LYS A 3 -15.07 -19.43 12.10
C LYS A 3 -15.75 -19.40 10.73
N ASP A 4 -16.92 -20.04 10.61
CA ASP A 4 -17.67 -20.11 9.35
C ASP A 4 -18.29 -18.77 8.93
N LYS A 5 -18.69 -17.92 9.89
CA LYS A 5 -19.19 -16.59 9.60
C LYS A 5 -18.08 -15.67 9.04
N LYS A 6 -16.86 -15.76 9.60
CA LYS A 6 -15.70 -14.98 9.10
C LYS A 6 -15.29 -15.40 7.68
N GLN A 7 -15.30 -16.71 7.39
CA GLN A 7 -14.97 -17.19 6.04
C GLN A 7 -16.00 -16.74 4.99
N LYS A 8 -17.29 -16.79 5.32
CA LYS A 8 -18.34 -16.29 4.42
C LYS A 8 -18.27 -14.78 4.18
N THR A 9 -17.87 -14.00 5.19
CA THR A 9 -17.68 -12.55 5.05
C THR A 9 -16.47 -12.23 4.18
N LEU A 10 -15.34 -12.92 4.39
CA LEU A 10 -14.15 -12.76 3.55
C LEU A 10 -14.38 -13.19 2.11
N GLN A 11 -15.12 -14.29 1.89
CA GLN A 11 -15.48 -14.73 0.54
C GLN A 11 -16.35 -13.71 -0.18
N ARG A 12 -17.32 -13.09 0.50
CA ARG A 12 -18.14 -12.02 -0.06
C ARG A 12 -17.30 -10.79 -0.42
N ILE A 13 -16.41 -10.36 0.46
CA ILE A 13 -15.51 -9.23 0.18
C ILE A 13 -14.62 -9.54 -1.04
N MET A 14 -14.06 -10.77 -1.12
CA MET A 14 -13.27 -11.18 -2.30
C MET A 14 -14.11 -11.23 -3.59
N GLU A 15 -15.37 -11.56 -3.50
CA GLU A 15 -16.30 -11.59 -4.64
C GLU A 15 -16.59 -10.18 -5.16
N TYR A 16 -16.75 -9.20 -4.28
CA TYR A 16 -16.85 -7.79 -4.63
C TYR A 16 -15.57 -7.22 -5.25
N MET A 17 -14.42 -7.80 -4.92
CA MET A 17 -13.11 -7.38 -5.43
C MET A 17 -12.79 -7.98 -6.81
N LYS A 18 -13.50 -9.02 -7.26
CA LYS A 18 -13.26 -9.68 -8.56
C LYS A 18 -13.22 -8.73 -9.77
N PRO A 19 -14.14 -7.75 -9.92
CA PRO A 19 -14.10 -6.82 -11.05
C PRO A 19 -12.90 -5.86 -11.00
N TYR A 20 -12.28 -5.68 -9.83
CA TYR A 20 -11.18 -4.74 -9.61
C TYR A 20 -9.79 -5.40 -9.56
N ARG A 21 -9.68 -6.69 -9.93
CA ARG A 21 -8.43 -7.46 -9.87
C ARG A 21 -7.25 -6.78 -10.56
N PHE A 22 -7.52 -6.14 -11.70
CA PHE A 22 -6.49 -5.43 -12.46
C PHE A 22 -5.96 -4.21 -11.70
N LEU A 23 -6.85 -3.44 -11.07
CA LEU A 23 -6.47 -2.27 -10.26
C LEU A 23 -5.71 -2.69 -9.00
N ILE A 24 -6.12 -3.80 -8.35
CA ILE A 24 -5.44 -4.35 -7.18
C ILE A 24 -4.04 -4.84 -7.57
N PHE A 25 -3.91 -5.53 -8.72
CA PHE A 25 -2.62 -5.96 -9.22
C PHE A 25 -1.71 -4.77 -9.57
N ALA A 26 -2.25 -3.73 -10.20
CA ALA A 26 -1.52 -2.50 -10.49
C ALA A 26 -1.03 -1.82 -9.19
N SER A 27 -1.89 -1.72 -8.17
CA SER A 27 -1.52 -1.18 -6.85
C SER A 27 -0.40 -2.00 -6.20
N LEU A 28 -0.47 -3.34 -6.28
CA LEU A 28 0.56 -4.23 -5.74
C LEU A 28 1.91 -4.04 -6.45
N VAL A 29 1.91 -3.93 -7.77
CA VAL A 29 3.14 -3.68 -8.56
C VAL A 29 3.74 -2.32 -8.18
N LEU A 30 2.91 -1.28 -8.07
CA LEU A 30 3.37 0.06 -7.64
C LEU A 30 3.94 0.04 -6.22
N ALA A 31 3.35 -0.73 -5.30
CA ALA A 31 3.87 -0.91 -3.96
C ALA A 31 5.27 -1.57 -3.97
N VAL A 32 5.45 -2.63 -4.76
CA VAL A 32 6.77 -3.29 -4.91
C VAL A 32 7.82 -2.33 -5.46
N ILE A 33 7.47 -1.56 -6.51
CA ILE A 33 8.37 -0.57 -7.10
C ILE A 33 8.73 0.50 -6.08
N SER A 34 7.75 1.04 -5.35
CA SER A 34 7.95 2.06 -4.32
C SER A 34 8.88 1.57 -3.21
N VAL A 35 8.66 0.36 -2.71
CA VAL A 35 9.51 -0.23 -1.65
C VAL A 35 10.92 -0.50 -2.17
N ALA A 36 11.08 -1.05 -3.37
CA ALA A 36 12.39 -1.29 -3.96
C ALA A 36 13.22 0.00 -4.10
N LEU A 37 12.59 1.07 -4.59
CA LEU A 37 13.22 2.39 -4.70
C LEU A 37 13.59 2.95 -3.32
N THR A 38 12.71 2.82 -2.33
CA THR A 38 12.96 3.27 -0.96
C THR A 38 14.14 2.53 -0.32
N LEU A 39 14.25 1.22 -0.53
CA LEU A 39 15.36 0.41 -0.01
C LEU A 39 16.68 0.66 -0.76
N TYR A 40 16.63 1.20 -1.97
CA TYR A 40 17.82 1.55 -2.74
C TYR A 40 18.49 2.84 -2.26
N VAL A 41 17.74 3.77 -1.67
CA VAL A 41 18.28 5.06 -1.14
C VAL A 41 19.37 4.87 -0.10
N PRO A 42 19.24 3.99 0.93
CA PRO A 42 20.32 3.74 1.91
C PRO A 42 21.63 3.26 1.27
N ILE A 43 21.56 2.45 0.20
CA ILE A 43 22.77 2.00 -0.53
C ILE A 43 23.48 3.19 -1.16
N LEU A 44 22.73 4.05 -1.86
CA LEU A 44 23.28 5.26 -2.49
C LEU A 44 23.88 6.20 -1.43
N THR A 45 23.22 6.31 -0.27
CA THR A 45 23.73 7.12 0.84
C THR A 45 25.05 6.56 1.36
N GLY A 46 25.17 5.23 1.54
CA GLY A 46 26.41 4.57 1.91
C GLY A 46 27.54 4.86 0.94
N GLN A 47 27.30 4.72 -0.37
CA GLN A 47 28.28 5.06 -1.42
C GLN A 47 28.66 6.54 -1.40
N GLY A 48 27.72 7.44 -1.05
CA GLY A 48 27.99 8.86 -0.90
C GLY A 48 28.93 9.14 0.29
N VAL A 49 28.72 8.46 1.39
CA VAL A 49 29.59 8.57 2.58
C VAL A 49 30.99 8.03 2.29
N ASP A 50 31.11 6.92 1.57
CA ASP A 50 32.41 6.34 1.19
C ASP A 50 33.26 7.30 0.33
N CYS A 51 32.61 8.17 -0.46
CA CYS A 51 33.30 9.20 -1.24
C CYS A 51 33.91 10.32 -0.36
N ILE A 52 33.43 10.49 0.88
CA ILE A 52 33.88 11.55 1.82
C ILE A 52 34.95 11.03 2.75
N ILE A 53 34.99 9.74 3.10
CA ILE A 53 35.93 9.13 4.08
C ILE A 53 37.31 8.91 3.46
N SER A 54 37.46 8.97 2.16
CA SER A 54 38.76 8.85 1.49
C SER A 54 39.61 10.08 1.76
N LYS A 55 40.66 9.90 2.60
CA LYS A 55 41.54 10.97 3.10
C LYS A 55 42.08 11.88 2.01
N GLY A 56 41.60 13.13 1.97
CA GLY A 56 42.28 14.22 1.29
C GLY A 56 41.86 14.52 -0.15
N ASN A 57 41.01 13.72 -0.79
CA ASN A 57 40.47 13.99 -2.13
C ASN A 57 39.00 13.65 -2.17
N VAL A 58 38.15 14.65 -1.90
CA VAL A 58 36.71 14.52 -2.09
C VAL A 58 36.40 14.62 -3.59
N ASP A 59 35.96 13.53 -4.20
CA ASP A 59 35.53 13.56 -5.60
C ASP A 59 34.12 14.21 -5.68
N PHE A 60 34.12 15.54 -5.78
CA PHE A 60 32.89 16.32 -5.87
C PHE A 60 32.03 15.94 -7.08
N ALA A 61 32.65 15.52 -8.19
CA ALA A 61 31.91 15.11 -9.37
C ALA A 61 31.11 13.84 -9.13
N ARG A 62 31.70 12.86 -8.45
CA ARG A 62 31.05 11.62 -8.08
C ARG A 62 29.98 11.84 -7.01
N LEU A 63 30.24 12.67 -6.02
CA LEU A 63 29.28 13.03 -4.97
C LEU A 63 28.03 13.69 -5.56
N ILE A 64 28.19 14.66 -6.47
CA ILE A 64 27.08 15.34 -7.16
C ILE A 64 26.26 14.34 -7.99
N SER A 65 26.91 13.37 -8.64
CA SER A 65 26.23 12.33 -9.41
C SER A 65 25.35 11.44 -8.49
N ILE A 66 25.85 11.04 -7.32
CA ILE A 66 25.11 10.25 -6.33
C ILE A 66 23.92 11.06 -5.79
N ILE A 67 24.11 12.33 -5.46
CA ILE A 67 23.03 13.21 -5.00
C ILE A 67 21.93 13.34 -6.06
N LYS A 68 22.29 13.54 -7.33
CA LYS A 68 21.32 13.56 -8.42
C LYS A 68 20.52 12.26 -8.50
N MET A 69 21.19 11.12 -8.36
CA MET A 69 20.55 9.81 -8.41
C MET A 69 19.59 9.60 -7.24
N ILE A 70 19.96 10.04 -6.02
CA ILE A 70 19.08 10.02 -4.85
C ILE A 70 17.82 10.88 -5.11
N VAL A 71 17.97 12.09 -5.63
CA VAL A 71 16.84 12.99 -5.93
C VAL A 71 15.90 12.35 -6.96
N ILE A 72 16.45 11.72 -8.00
CA ILE A 72 15.65 11.00 -9.00
C ILE A 72 14.90 9.82 -8.35
N CYS A 73 15.56 9.03 -7.52
CA CYS A 73 14.91 7.92 -6.81
C CYS A 73 13.78 8.39 -5.91
N ILE A 74 13.98 9.48 -5.16
CA ILE A 74 12.94 10.07 -4.30
C ILE A 74 11.76 10.56 -5.15
N ALA A 75 12.02 11.25 -6.25
CA ALA A 75 10.97 11.72 -7.16
C ALA A 75 10.16 10.57 -7.76
N LEU A 76 10.82 9.49 -8.20
CA LEU A 76 10.18 8.29 -8.72
C LEU A 76 9.35 7.58 -7.64
N THR A 77 9.87 7.48 -6.42
CA THR A 77 9.15 6.89 -5.28
C THR A 77 7.90 7.69 -4.95
N ALA A 78 8.00 9.03 -4.92
CA ALA A 78 6.87 9.91 -4.67
C ALA A 78 5.79 9.76 -5.76
N ALA A 79 6.20 9.71 -7.03
CA ALA A 79 5.29 9.49 -8.15
C ALA A 79 4.60 8.12 -8.08
N ALA A 80 5.35 7.06 -7.76
CA ALA A 80 4.80 5.71 -7.60
C ALA A 80 3.79 5.64 -6.45
N GLN A 81 4.09 6.26 -5.30
CA GLN A 81 3.18 6.32 -4.16
C GLN A 81 1.92 7.15 -4.47
N TRP A 82 2.08 8.28 -5.14
CA TRP A 82 0.94 9.09 -5.57
C TRP A 82 0.00 8.30 -6.49
N LEU A 83 0.56 7.60 -7.48
CA LEU A 83 -0.21 6.78 -8.40
C LEU A 83 -0.89 5.60 -7.69
N MET A 84 -0.18 4.93 -6.77
CA MET A 84 -0.74 3.86 -5.95
C MET A 84 -1.92 4.35 -5.11
N ASN A 85 -1.79 5.50 -4.44
CA ASN A 85 -2.86 6.09 -3.66
C ASN A 85 -4.06 6.47 -4.54
N HIS A 86 -3.82 6.97 -5.75
CA HIS A 86 -4.89 7.27 -6.70
C HIS A 86 -5.66 6.00 -7.11
N VAL A 87 -4.95 4.92 -7.42
CA VAL A 87 -5.55 3.61 -7.76
C VAL A 87 -6.34 3.05 -6.57
N ASN A 88 -5.77 3.07 -5.37
CA ASN A 88 -6.45 2.60 -4.16
C ASN A 88 -7.72 3.40 -3.87
N ASN A 89 -7.67 4.71 -4.03
CA ASN A 89 -8.83 5.59 -3.85
C ASN A 89 -9.94 5.27 -4.87
N GLN A 90 -9.59 5.01 -6.13
CA GLN A 90 -10.57 4.58 -7.14
C GLN A 90 -11.24 3.25 -6.79
N ILE A 91 -10.48 2.26 -6.30
CA ILE A 91 -11.02 0.96 -5.88
C ILE A 91 -12.03 1.18 -4.74
N THR A 92 -11.61 1.92 -3.72
CA THR A 92 -12.41 2.18 -2.52
C THR A 92 -13.69 2.93 -2.86
N TYR A 93 -13.61 3.97 -3.70
CA TYR A 93 -14.77 4.73 -4.13
C TYR A 93 -15.80 3.87 -4.88
N LYS A 94 -15.34 2.98 -5.76
CA LYS A 94 -16.23 2.09 -6.51
C LYS A 94 -16.90 1.07 -5.59
N ILE A 95 -16.15 0.48 -4.65
CA ILE A 95 -16.71 -0.44 -3.65
C ILE A 95 -17.74 0.28 -2.78
N GLY A 96 -17.43 1.49 -2.30
CA GLY A 96 -18.36 2.29 -1.50
C GLY A 96 -19.65 2.64 -2.25
N LYS A 97 -19.54 2.96 -3.55
CA LYS A 97 -20.69 3.20 -4.40
C LYS A 97 -21.58 1.96 -4.51
N ASP A 98 -20.99 0.79 -4.79
CA ASP A 98 -21.74 -0.47 -4.96
C ASP A 98 -22.41 -0.88 -3.64
N LEU A 99 -21.75 -0.68 -2.51
CA LEU A 99 -22.32 -0.94 -1.18
C LEU A 99 -23.51 -0.01 -0.87
N ARG A 100 -23.38 1.28 -1.22
CA ARG A 100 -24.51 2.23 -1.04
C ARG A 100 -25.72 1.83 -1.88
N ILE A 101 -25.54 1.48 -3.15
CA ILE A 101 -26.61 1.03 -4.01
C ILE A 101 -27.32 -0.19 -3.41
N GLN A 102 -26.56 -1.21 -2.97
CA GLN A 102 -27.15 -2.41 -2.38
C GLN A 102 -27.84 -2.15 -1.04
N ALA A 103 -27.30 -1.25 -0.22
CA ALA A 103 -27.93 -0.86 1.04
C ALA A 103 -29.27 -0.17 0.79
N PHE A 104 -29.34 0.73 -0.20
CA PHE A 104 -30.60 1.39 -0.59
C PHE A 104 -31.62 0.40 -1.19
N GLU A 105 -31.19 -0.51 -2.05
CA GLU A 105 -32.08 -1.57 -2.58
C GLU A 105 -32.63 -2.46 -1.47
N HIS A 106 -31.82 -2.75 -0.45
CA HIS A 106 -32.27 -3.53 0.70
C HIS A 106 -33.26 -2.76 1.58
N LEU A 107 -33.01 -1.47 1.76
CA LEU A 107 -33.91 -0.58 2.50
C LEU A 107 -35.29 -0.50 1.86
N GLN A 108 -35.37 -0.45 0.53
CA GLN A 108 -36.64 -0.43 -0.23
C GLN A 108 -37.45 -1.73 -0.11
N LYS A 109 -36.81 -2.85 0.24
CA LYS A 109 -37.45 -4.16 0.43
C LYS A 109 -37.95 -4.39 1.86
N LEU A 110 -37.67 -3.47 2.79
CA LEU A 110 -38.11 -3.58 4.18
C LEU A 110 -39.65 -3.33 4.27
N PRO A 111 -40.36 -4.06 5.17
CA PRO A 111 -41.79 -3.82 5.41
C PRO A 111 -42.00 -2.38 5.95
N LEU A 112 -43.07 -1.75 5.50
CA LEU A 112 -43.44 -0.40 5.93
C LEU A 112 -43.50 -0.24 7.46
N SER A 113 -43.97 -1.28 8.16
CA SER A 113 -44.04 -1.32 9.60
C SER A 113 -42.69 -1.16 10.31
N TYR A 114 -41.59 -1.55 9.68
CA TYR A 114 -40.24 -1.37 10.20
C TYR A 114 -39.73 0.07 9.97
N VAL A 115 -40.06 0.61 8.80
CA VAL A 115 -39.66 1.99 8.42
C VAL A 115 -40.42 3.01 9.27
N ASP A 116 -41.71 2.76 9.56
CA ASP A 116 -42.55 3.64 10.38
C ASP A 116 -42.17 3.61 11.87
N ALA A 117 -41.61 2.49 12.35
CA ALA A 117 -41.13 2.34 13.73
C ALA A 117 -39.78 3.04 13.99
N HIS A 118 -39.07 3.44 12.95
CA HIS A 118 -37.74 4.09 13.05
C HIS A 118 -37.75 5.39 12.23
N SER A 119 -37.11 6.42 12.73
CA SER A 119 -36.93 7.66 11.97
C SER A 119 -36.16 7.34 10.69
N SER A 120 -36.78 7.55 9.52
CA SER A 120 -36.17 7.31 8.22
C SER A 120 -34.85 8.05 8.03
N GLY A 121 -34.72 9.24 8.64
CA GLY A 121 -33.50 10.04 8.64
C GLY A 121 -32.36 9.40 9.44
N ASP A 122 -32.65 8.80 10.61
CA ASP A 122 -31.65 8.12 11.44
C ASP A 122 -31.14 6.85 10.77
N LEU A 123 -32.04 6.06 10.15
CA LEU A 123 -31.68 4.87 9.39
C LEU A 123 -30.74 5.19 8.21
N ILE A 124 -31.10 6.20 7.42
CA ILE A 124 -30.28 6.61 6.27
C ILE A 124 -28.93 7.15 6.74
N SER A 125 -28.90 7.99 7.78
CA SER A 125 -27.67 8.55 8.33
C SER A 125 -26.73 7.47 8.84
N ARG A 126 -27.24 6.46 9.56
CA ARG A 126 -26.45 5.32 10.03
C ARG A 126 -25.86 4.50 8.89
N ILE A 127 -26.69 4.15 7.89
CA ILE A 127 -26.23 3.38 6.72
C ILE A 127 -25.13 4.13 5.98
N VAL A 128 -25.29 5.43 5.75
CA VAL A 128 -24.26 6.25 5.08
C VAL A 128 -22.99 6.29 5.90
N THR A 129 -23.09 6.57 7.20
CA THR A 129 -21.92 6.64 8.10
C THR A 129 -21.18 5.31 8.21
N ASP A 130 -21.90 4.20 8.35
CA ASP A 130 -21.31 2.87 8.45
C ASP A 130 -20.58 2.47 7.15
N ILE A 131 -21.17 2.81 5.99
CA ILE A 131 -20.53 2.57 4.68
C ILE A 131 -19.28 3.44 4.51
N ASP A 132 -19.32 4.69 4.93
CA ASP A 132 -18.18 5.60 4.85
C ASP A 132 -17.03 5.11 5.73
N GLN A 133 -17.31 4.74 6.99
CA GLN A 133 -16.31 4.16 7.89
C GLN A 133 -15.71 2.86 7.36
N PHE A 134 -16.55 1.99 6.78
CA PHE A 134 -16.06 0.76 6.14
C PHE A 134 -15.17 1.06 4.93
N THR A 135 -15.55 2.02 4.13
CA THR A 135 -14.83 2.42 2.91
C THR A 135 -13.49 3.05 3.25
N ASP A 136 -13.44 3.92 4.26
CA ASP A 136 -12.21 4.53 4.78
C ASP A 136 -11.29 3.47 5.41
N GLY A 137 -11.86 2.54 6.18
CA GLY A 137 -11.13 1.41 6.74
C GLY A 137 -10.53 0.49 5.68
N LEU A 138 -11.23 0.27 4.56
CA LEU A 138 -10.70 -0.46 3.42
C LEU A 138 -9.53 0.27 2.77
N LEU A 139 -9.66 1.58 2.54
CA LEU A 139 -8.59 2.38 1.92
C LEU A 139 -7.31 2.34 2.74
N LEU A 140 -7.42 2.59 4.04
CA LEU A 140 -6.29 2.54 4.96
C LEU A 140 -5.72 1.12 5.07
N GLY A 141 -6.61 0.12 5.17
CA GLY A 141 -6.24 -1.28 5.29
C GLY A 141 -5.47 -1.78 4.07
N PHE A 142 -5.94 -1.49 2.86
CA PHE A 142 -5.25 -1.89 1.63
C PHE A 142 -3.88 -1.23 1.50
N THR A 143 -3.83 0.09 1.70
CA THR A 143 -2.56 0.82 1.56
C THR A 143 -1.54 0.34 2.59
N GLN A 144 -1.92 0.22 3.86
CA GLN A 144 -1.00 -0.17 4.93
C GLN A 144 -0.62 -1.65 4.86
N LEU A 145 -1.56 -2.54 4.54
CA LEU A 145 -1.30 -3.98 4.47
C LEU A 145 -0.34 -4.30 3.33
N PHE A 146 -0.59 -3.78 2.13
CA PHE A 146 0.27 -4.05 0.98
C PHE A 146 1.65 -3.42 1.16
N THR A 147 1.71 -2.13 1.51
CA THR A 147 2.99 -1.46 1.71
C THR A 147 3.75 -2.08 2.89
N GLY A 148 3.10 -2.34 4.01
CA GLY A 148 3.72 -2.91 5.21
C GLY A 148 4.27 -4.32 4.99
N VAL A 149 3.49 -5.22 4.40
CA VAL A 149 3.93 -6.60 4.13
C VAL A 149 5.10 -6.61 3.13
N ILE A 150 4.99 -5.83 2.05
CA ILE A 150 6.06 -5.76 1.04
C ILE A 150 7.32 -5.12 1.64
N THR A 151 7.18 -4.09 2.48
CA THR A 151 8.32 -3.47 3.17
C THR A 151 9.02 -4.46 4.09
N ILE A 152 8.28 -5.22 4.90
CA ILE A 152 8.85 -6.21 5.82
C ILE A 152 9.61 -7.29 5.02
N ILE A 153 8.98 -7.87 4.01
CA ILE A 153 9.60 -8.91 3.17
C ILE A 153 10.81 -8.31 2.44
N GLY A 154 10.67 -7.15 1.82
CA GLY A 154 11.73 -6.47 1.10
C GLY A 154 12.94 -6.14 2.00
N THR A 155 12.68 -5.64 3.21
CA THR A 155 13.74 -5.33 4.18
C THR A 155 14.48 -6.59 4.64
N ILE A 156 13.77 -7.67 4.93
CA ILE A 156 14.38 -8.96 5.31
C ILE A 156 15.23 -9.49 4.17
N CYS A 157 14.72 -9.53 2.94
CA CYS A 157 15.48 -9.97 1.77
C CYS A 157 16.71 -9.10 1.53
N PHE A 158 16.59 -7.79 1.71
CA PHE A 158 17.66 -6.84 1.57
C PHE A 158 18.74 -7.03 2.63
N MET A 159 18.37 -7.19 3.89
CA MET A 159 19.32 -7.47 4.99
C MET A 159 20.06 -8.79 4.77
N LEU A 160 19.36 -9.85 4.37
CA LEU A 160 19.98 -11.13 4.04
C LEU A 160 20.94 -11.00 2.85
N GLY A 161 20.56 -10.26 1.81
CA GLY A 161 21.42 -10.01 0.65
C GLY A 161 22.71 -9.29 1.01
N ILE A 162 22.63 -8.22 1.81
CA ILE A 162 23.80 -7.48 2.28
C ILE A 162 24.65 -8.33 3.23
N CYS A 163 24.02 -9.02 4.19
CA CYS A 163 24.74 -9.84 5.16
C CYS A 163 25.51 -10.97 4.46
N LEU A 164 24.92 -11.64 3.47
CA LEU A 164 25.58 -12.67 2.69
C LEU A 164 26.73 -12.11 1.82
N LEU A 165 26.57 -10.89 1.29
CA LEU A 165 27.64 -10.25 0.49
C LEU A 165 28.83 -9.81 1.36
N TYR A 166 28.57 -9.37 2.61
CA TYR A 166 29.63 -8.98 3.55
C TYR A 166 30.28 -10.16 4.27
N THR A 167 29.58 -11.32 4.37
CA THR A 167 30.11 -12.53 5.04
C THR A 167 30.90 -13.41 4.07
N SER A 168 30.82 -13.14 2.76
CA SER A 168 31.65 -13.85 1.77
C SER A 168 33.11 -13.35 1.92
N PRO A 169 34.07 -14.20 2.32
CA PRO A 169 35.46 -13.79 2.47
C PRO A 169 35.98 -13.29 1.12
N SER A 170 36.47 -12.05 1.13
CA SER A 170 37.15 -11.47 -0.02
C SER A 170 38.33 -12.35 -0.41
N PRO A 171 38.50 -12.77 -1.67
CA PRO A 171 39.66 -13.58 -2.12
C PRO A 171 40.96 -12.75 -2.21
N ARG A 172 41.09 -11.69 -1.40
CA ARG A 172 42.25 -10.80 -1.42
C ARG A 172 43.22 -10.97 -0.25
N ASP A 173 42.99 -11.93 0.64
CA ASP A 173 43.91 -12.25 1.73
C ASP A 173 44.53 -13.64 1.53
N SER A 174 45.25 -13.80 0.43
CA SER A 174 46.22 -14.90 0.23
C SER A 174 47.44 -14.45 -0.59
#